data_90475aab2e25bc0ab9b1d8e9029b3b8a
#
_entry.id   90475aab2e25bc0ab9b1d8e9029b3b8a
#
_cell.length_a   1.000
_cell.length_b   1.000
_cell.length_c   1.000
_cell.angle_alpha   90.00
_cell.angle_beta   90.00
_cell.angle_gamma   90.00
#
_symmetry.space_group_name_H-M   'P 1'
#
loop_
_entity.id
_entity.type
_entity.pdbx_description
1 polymer ?
#
loop_
_entity_poly.entity_id
_entity_poly.type
_entity_poly.pdbx_seq_one_letter_code
_entity_poly.pdbx_strand_id
1 'polypeptide(L)'
;MVLVLSGLGLGMSGEDNEVSLRVAKAIPSDVGHGRARISGEHGLDLKPGDIVEIKGEKRSTAAIYWRSRPEDSKMDIVRIDGIIRKNAGVSLGDRVTISK
;
A
#
# COMPACT_ATOMS: atom_id res chain seq x y z
N MET A 1 8.62 -19.20 -24.76
CA MET A 1 8.73 -19.04 -24.33
C MET A 1 8.81 -18.55 -23.78
N VAL A 2 8.80 -18.40 -23.84
CA VAL A 2 8.94 -17.95 -23.15
C VAL A 2 8.95 -17.52 -22.60
N LEU A 3 8.79 -17.41 -22.55
CA LEU A 3 8.85 -17.01 -21.85
C LEU A 3 9.02 -16.71 -21.18
N VAL A 4 8.99 -16.85 -21.23
CA VAL A 4 9.23 -16.63 -20.43
C VAL A 4 9.51 -16.22 -19.95
N LEU A 5 9.54 -16.20 -20.05
CA LEU A 5 9.82 -15.87 -19.49
C LEU A 5 9.84 -15.38 -18.96
N SER A 6 9.72 -15.39 -19.03
CA SER A 6 9.73 -15.05 -18.44
C SER A 6 9.85 -14.83 -17.79
N GLY A 7 9.72 -15.01 -17.69
CA GLY A 7 9.80 -14.98 -16.97
C GLY A 7 10.28 -14.77 -16.44
N LEU A 8 10.49 -14.80 -16.36
CA LEU A 8 10.99 -14.68 -15.95
C LEU A 8 11.30 -13.95 -15.56
N GLY A 9 11.23 -13.68 -15.41
CA GLY A 9 11.44 -13.05 -15.05
C GLY A 9 11.49 -12.21 -14.89
N LEU A 10 11.59 -12.20 -15.10
CA LEU A 10 11.43 -11.24 -14.86
C LEU A 10 10.74 -10.56 -14.44
N GLY A 11 10.30 -10.88 -15.11
CA GLY A 11 9.29 -10.03 -14.79
C GLY A 11 9.12 -9.68 -13.46
N MET A 12 9.62 -9.96 -12.97
CA MET A 12 9.56 -9.54 -11.78
C MET A 12 9.41 -8.14 -11.61
N SER A 13 9.59 -7.36 -12.56
CA SER A 13 9.57 -5.95 -12.35
C SER A 13 8.27 -5.46 -11.75
N GLY A 14 7.13 -5.86 -12.27
CA GLY A 14 5.87 -5.40 -11.71
C GLY A 14 5.67 -5.87 -10.30
N GLU A 15 6.00 -7.11 -10.07
CA GLU A 15 5.82 -7.69 -8.76
C GLU A 15 6.72 -7.08 -7.72
N ASP A 16 7.92 -6.71 -8.11
CA ASP A 16 8.88 -6.13 -7.19
C ASP A 16 8.47 -4.74 -6.73
N ASN A 17 7.54 -4.10 -7.44
CA ASN A 17 7.11 -2.75 -7.14
C ASN A 17 5.74 -2.68 -6.48
N GLU A 18 5.22 -3.80 -6.06
CA GLU A 18 3.89 -3.87 -5.44
C GLU A 18 3.93 -4.73 -4.19
N VAL A 19 3.05 -4.39 -3.27
CA VAL A 19 2.87 -5.19 -2.06
C VAL A 19 1.38 -5.23 -1.74
N SER A 20 0.91 -6.37 -1.24
CA SER A 20 -0.47 -6.54 -0.81
C SER A 20 -0.54 -6.38 0.70
N LEU A 21 -1.36 -5.48 1.17
CA LEU A 21 -1.50 -5.18 2.59
C LEU A 21 -2.95 -5.13 2.99
N ARG A 22 -3.22 -5.38 4.26
CA ARG A 22 -4.57 -5.32 4.82
C ARG A 22 -4.86 -3.91 5.31
N VAL A 23 -6.05 -3.42 5.00
CA VAL A 23 -6.46 -2.07 5.37
C VAL A 23 -6.77 -2.01 6.86
N ALA A 24 -6.17 -1.06 7.54
CA ALA A 24 -6.41 -0.78 8.95
C ALA A 24 -6.80 0.69 9.12
N LYS A 25 -7.40 0.99 10.26
CA LYS A 25 -7.88 2.34 10.57
C LYS A 25 -6.72 3.29 10.76
N ALA A 26 -6.85 4.52 10.26
CA ALA A 26 -5.84 5.54 10.46
C ALA A 26 -5.72 5.91 11.93
N ILE A 27 -4.52 6.31 12.35
CA ILE A 27 -4.38 6.90 13.67
C ILE A 27 -5.03 8.29 13.65
N PRO A 28 -5.58 8.75 14.78
CA PRO A 28 -6.37 9.99 14.77
C PRO A 28 -5.67 11.19 14.17
N SER A 29 -4.37 11.36 14.41
CA SER A 29 -3.65 12.51 13.89
C SER A 29 -3.47 12.50 12.39
N ASP A 30 -3.70 11.38 11.72
CA ASP A 30 -3.57 11.28 10.27
C ASP A 30 -4.87 11.51 9.52
N VAL A 31 -6.00 11.53 10.23
CA VAL A 31 -7.30 11.68 9.58
C VAL A 31 -7.37 12.99 8.83
N GLY A 32 -7.72 12.95 7.54
CA GLY A 32 -7.83 14.11 6.69
C GLY A 32 -6.53 14.60 6.08
N HIS A 33 -5.42 13.91 6.31
CA HIS A 33 -4.10 14.35 5.81
C HIS A 33 -3.60 13.56 4.60
N GLY A 34 -4.39 12.64 4.08
CA GLY A 34 -4.02 11.89 2.87
C GLY A 34 -2.85 10.94 3.06
N ARG A 35 -2.61 10.48 4.28
CA ARG A 35 -1.46 9.66 4.60
C ARG A 35 -1.78 8.17 4.57
N ALA A 36 -0.80 7.40 4.12
CA ALA A 36 -0.84 5.94 4.18
C ALA A 36 0.37 5.48 4.98
N ARG A 37 0.14 5.02 6.21
CA ARG A 37 1.23 4.46 7.02
C ARG A 37 1.35 2.99 6.69
N ILE A 38 2.45 2.65 6.05
CA ILE A 38 2.69 1.30 5.57
C ILE A 38 3.64 0.61 6.52
N SER A 39 3.22 -0.53 7.03
CA SER A 39 4.00 -1.29 7.99
C SER A 39 4.49 -2.59 7.38
N GLY A 40 5.41 -3.22 8.09
CA GLY A 40 5.97 -4.48 7.64
C GLY A 40 7.16 -4.27 6.72
N GLU A 41 7.71 -5.39 6.28
CA GLU A 41 8.83 -5.37 5.36
C GLU A 41 8.29 -5.44 3.95
N HIS A 42 7.87 -4.30 3.44
CA HIS A 42 7.14 -4.27 2.17
C HIS A 42 8.04 -4.32 0.94
N GLY A 43 9.34 -4.11 1.09
CA GLY A 43 10.26 -4.19 -0.05
C GLY A 43 10.17 -3.04 -1.03
N LEU A 44 9.32 -2.06 -0.78
CA LEU A 44 9.24 -0.88 -1.63
C LEU A 44 10.25 0.17 -1.18
N ASP A 45 10.88 0.82 -2.14
CA ASP A 45 11.85 1.88 -1.84
C ASP A 45 11.09 3.19 -1.64
N LEU A 46 10.63 3.39 -0.40
CA LEU A 46 9.78 4.53 -0.07
C LEU A 46 10.42 5.40 0.99
N LYS A 47 10.23 6.70 0.83
CA LYS A 47 10.63 7.70 1.81
C LYS A 47 9.39 8.46 2.25
N PRO A 48 9.30 8.88 3.52
CA PRO A 48 8.17 9.69 3.96
C PRO A 48 7.94 10.87 3.02
N GLY A 49 6.70 11.04 2.58
CA GLY A 49 6.35 12.07 1.63
C GLY A 49 6.20 11.57 0.21
N ASP A 50 6.68 10.36 -0.11
CA ASP A 50 6.49 9.81 -1.45
C ASP A 50 5.02 9.52 -1.70
N ILE A 51 4.62 9.58 -2.95
CA ILE A 51 3.25 9.25 -3.34
C ILE A 51 3.17 7.77 -3.68
N VAL A 52 2.16 7.11 -3.14
CA VAL A 52 1.89 5.71 -3.46
C VAL A 52 0.50 5.58 -4.04
N GLU A 53 0.30 4.58 -4.88
CA GLU A 53 -1.02 4.23 -5.36
C GLU A 53 -1.58 3.13 -4.47
N ILE A 54 -2.83 3.29 -4.07
CA ILE A 54 -3.55 2.29 -3.30
C ILE A 54 -4.65 1.76 -4.20
N LYS A 55 -4.53 0.51 -4.57
CA LYS A 55 -5.44 -0.09 -5.54
C LYS A 55 -6.32 -1.11 -4.84
N GLY A 56 -7.62 -0.84 -4.84
CA GLY A 56 -8.62 -1.80 -4.42
C GLY A 56 -9.03 -2.67 -5.61
N GLU A 57 -10.14 -3.35 -5.47
CA GLU A 57 -10.58 -4.27 -6.51
C GLU A 57 -11.02 -3.55 -7.78
N LYS A 58 -11.71 -2.43 -7.64
CA LYS A 58 -12.27 -1.71 -8.78
C LYS A 58 -11.81 -0.26 -8.90
N ARG A 59 -11.21 0.28 -7.85
CA ARG A 59 -10.81 1.68 -7.81
C ARG A 59 -9.41 1.79 -7.26
N SER A 60 -8.77 2.91 -7.55
CA SER A 60 -7.48 3.22 -6.94
C SER A 60 -7.45 4.69 -6.57
N THR A 61 -6.54 5.02 -5.68
CA THR A 61 -6.32 6.39 -5.27
C THR A 61 -4.85 6.57 -4.90
N ALA A 62 -4.44 7.81 -4.71
CA ALA A 62 -3.08 8.11 -4.29
C ALA A 62 -3.09 8.55 -2.84
N ALA A 63 -1.97 8.33 -2.17
CA ALA A 63 -1.80 8.76 -0.79
C ALA A 63 -0.34 9.05 -0.56
N ILE A 64 -0.05 9.74 0.55
CA ILE A 64 1.30 10.12 0.91
C ILE A 64 1.85 9.07 1.86
N TYR A 65 2.95 8.43 1.46
CA TYR A 65 3.58 7.41 2.31
C TYR A 65 4.11 8.04 3.59
N TRP A 66 3.87 7.36 4.69
CA TRP A 66 4.43 7.70 5.99
C TRP A 66 4.84 6.42 6.69
N ARG A 67 5.80 6.51 7.59
CA ARG A 67 6.29 5.32 8.29
C ARG A 67 5.28 4.83 9.29
N SER A 68 5.23 3.51 9.46
CA SER A 68 4.38 2.92 10.49
C SER A 68 4.93 3.26 11.86
N ARG A 69 4.06 3.18 12.86
CA ARG A 69 4.51 3.26 14.25
C ARG A 69 5.25 1.97 14.61
N PRO A 70 6.14 2.01 15.60
CA PRO A 70 6.88 0.80 16.00
C PRO A 70 5.99 -0.38 16.34
N GLU A 71 4.85 -0.13 16.98
CA GLU A 71 3.94 -1.21 17.37
C GLU A 71 3.29 -1.91 16.18
N ASP A 72 3.33 -1.30 15.01
CA ASP A 72 2.77 -1.88 13.79
C ASP A 72 3.84 -2.52 12.90
N SER A 73 5.10 -2.47 13.28
CA SER A 73 6.20 -2.76 12.36
C SER A 73 6.20 -4.18 11.81
N LYS A 74 5.60 -5.13 12.51
CA LYS A 74 5.56 -6.52 12.06
C LYS A 74 4.20 -6.94 11.53
N MET A 75 3.30 -6.00 11.35
CA MET A 75 1.97 -6.26 10.83
C MET A 75 1.93 -5.86 9.36
N ASP A 76 1.33 -6.67 8.51
CA ASP A 76 1.26 -6.35 7.08
C ASP A 76 0.00 -5.55 6.83
N ILE A 77 0.01 -4.29 7.28
CA ILE A 77 -1.16 -3.42 7.18
C ILE A 77 -0.79 -2.07 6.58
N VAL A 78 -1.81 -1.39 6.07
CA VAL A 78 -1.71 0.02 5.70
C VAL A 78 -2.83 0.76 6.43
N ARG A 79 -2.45 1.79 7.19
CA ARG A 79 -3.43 2.59 7.94
C ARG A 79 -3.82 3.79 7.10
N ILE A 80 -5.09 3.79 6.68
CA ILE A 80 -5.64 4.86 5.84
C ILE A 80 -6.99 5.29 6.41
N ASP A 81 -7.29 6.58 6.25
CA ASP A 81 -8.53 7.13 6.81
C ASP A 81 -9.74 6.79 5.93
N GLY A 82 -10.91 7.22 6.37
CA GLY A 82 -12.15 6.91 5.69
C GLY A 82 -12.24 7.50 4.30
N ILE A 83 -11.63 8.67 4.08
CA ILE A 83 -11.65 9.31 2.77
C ILE A 83 -10.84 8.49 1.77
N ILE A 84 -9.65 8.07 2.16
CA ILE A 84 -8.82 7.24 1.29
C ILE A 84 -9.49 5.90 1.04
N ARG A 85 -10.06 5.28 2.08
CA ARG A 85 -10.76 4.01 1.91
C ARG A 85 -11.92 4.14 0.90
N LYS A 86 -12.68 5.22 1.01
CA LYS A 86 -13.79 5.45 0.10
C LYS A 86 -13.29 5.63 -1.32
N ASN A 87 -12.20 6.39 -1.50
CA ASN A 87 -11.64 6.63 -2.82
C ASN A 87 -11.09 5.36 -3.45
N ALA A 88 -10.54 4.46 -2.66
CA ALA A 88 -10.05 3.17 -3.15
C ALA A 88 -11.15 2.11 -3.21
N GLY A 89 -12.32 2.40 -2.69
CA GLY A 89 -13.43 1.47 -2.72
C GLY A 89 -13.23 0.28 -1.79
N VAL A 90 -12.60 0.49 -0.64
CA VAL A 90 -12.27 -0.61 0.28
C VAL A 90 -12.76 -0.29 1.69
N SER A 91 -12.83 -1.34 2.49
CA SER A 91 -13.24 -1.27 3.89
C SER A 91 -12.13 -1.82 4.78
N LEU A 92 -12.28 -1.59 6.08
CA LEU A 92 -11.32 -2.14 7.05
C LEU A 92 -11.25 -3.66 6.89
N GLY A 93 -10.04 -4.18 6.88
CA GLY A 93 -9.79 -5.61 6.73
C GLY A 93 -9.64 -6.09 5.30
N ASP A 94 -10.01 -5.27 4.33
CA ASP A 94 -9.82 -5.64 2.93
C ASP A 94 -8.34 -5.60 2.57
N ARG A 95 -7.99 -6.31 1.53
CA ARG A 95 -6.63 -6.25 0.98
C ARG A 95 -6.56 -5.22 -0.13
N VAL A 96 -5.45 -4.51 -0.18
CA VAL A 96 -5.16 -3.55 -1.26
C VAL A 96 -3.76 -3.81 -1.78
N THR A 97 -3.51 -3.37 -2.99
CA THR A 97 -2.18 -3.43 -3.59
C THR A 97 -1.58 -2.04 -3.55
N ILE A 98 -0.38 -1.93 -3.00
CA ILE A 98 0.32 -0.66 -2.87
C ILE A 98 1.49 -0.65 -3.85
N SER A 99 1.64 0.44 -4.60
CA SER A 99 2.79 0.62 -5.49
C SER A 99 3.23 2.08 -5.43
N LYS A 100 4.47 2.30 -5.74
CA LYS A 100 5.03 3.64 -5.75
C LYS A 100 4.61 4.42 -6.99
#